data_368d01e39928eeab72ba93fe45fdc3da
#
_entry.id   368d01e39928eeab72ba93fe45fdc3da
#
_cell.length_a   1.000
_cell.length_b   1.000
_cell.length_c   1.000
_cell.angle_alpha   90.00
_cell.angle_beta   90.00
_cell.angle_gamma   90.00
#
_symmetry.space_group_name_H-M   'P 1'
#
loop_
_entity.id
_entity.type
_entity.pdbx_description
1 polymer ?
#
loop_
_entity_poly.entity_id
_entity_poly.type
_entity_poly.pdbx_seq_one_letter_code
_entity_poly.pdbx_strand_id
1 'polypeptide(L)'
;MTNSVKFYFYSLTRRSIENSSDLWAFKKIFMKISVLVLVLSFFTWLSSCSSAVEAGKINLENWKSDRYGCKGLRMQDLEEFRSIKNQFLGINNQALIKTFGRPDRVELVDKSQSFFFYFIEPSSDCAGVVQKKEPLRILFRMNALSKVSEVTITDQNP
;
A
#
# COMPACT_ATOMS: atom_id res chain seq x y z
N MET A 1 9.99 7.80 -41.38
CA MET A 1 8.67 7.32 -41.87
C MET A 1 7.48 7.98 -41.17
N THR A 2 7.53 9.26 -40.78
CA THR A 2 6.50 9.91 -39.94
C THR A 2 5.85 11.13 -40.59
N ASN A 3 6.23 11.52 -41.80
CA ASN A 3 5.68 12.72 -42.46
C ASN A 3 4.53 12.46 -43.47
N SER A 4 4.31 11.24 -43.92
CA SER A 4 3.26 10.91 -44.88
C SER A 4 1.84 10.84 -44.28
N VAL A 5 1.72 10.48 -42.99
CA VAL A 5 0.39 10.32 -42.37
C VAL A 5 -0.25 11.66 -42.01
N LYS A 6 0.54 12.68 -41.70
CA LYS A 6 0.02 14.03 -41.42
C LYS A 6 -0.60 14.73 -42.66
N PHE A 7 -0.08 14.45 -43.86
CA PHE A 7 -0.60 15.05 -45.09
C PHE A 7 -1.93 14.44 -45.54
N TYR A 8 -2.16 13.16 -45.29
CA TYR A 8 -3.43 12.51 -45.64
C TYR A 8 -4.60 12.97 -44.76
N PHE A 9 -4.35 13.22 -43.49
CA PHE A 9 -5.39 13.71 -42.59
C PHE A 9 -5.81 15.16 -42.90
N TYR A 10 -4.89 15.99 -43.37
CA TYR A 10 -5.18 17.40 -43.71
C TYR A 10 -5.97 17.54 -45.02
N SER A 11 -5.84 16.59 -45.94
CA SER A 11 -6.55 16.67 -47.25
C SER A 11 -8.00 16.16 -47.18
N LEU A 12 -8.30 15.30 -46.22
CA LEU A 12 -9.66 14.77 -45.99
C LEU A 12 -10.57 15.75 -45.25
N THR A 13 -10.00 16.63 -44.43
CA THR A 13 -10.79 17.61 -43.67
C THR A 13 -11.15 18.86 -44.45
N ARG A 14 -10.50 19.14 -45.61
CA ARG A 14 -10.72 20.36 -46.39
C ARG A 14 -11.92 20.29 -47.35
N ARG A 15 -12.48 19.11 -47.59
CA ARG A 15 -13.50 18.93 -48.65
C ARG A 15 -14.95 18.85 -48.16
N SER A 16 -15.20 19.00 -46.85
CA SER A 16 -16.55 18.80 -46.29
C SER A 16 -17.06 19.92 -45.37
N ILE A 17 -16.48 21.13 -45.41
CA ILE A 17 -16.97 22.23 -44.55
C ILE A 17 -17.47 23.37 -45.44
N GLU A 18 -18.59 23.14 -46.12
CA GLU A 18 -19.26 24.18 -46.89
C GLU A 18 -20.74 24.33 -46.51
N ASN A 19 -21.17 23.71 -45.40
CA ASN A 19 -22.53 23.94 -44.93
C ASN A 19 -22.52 24.26 -43.42
N SER A 20 -23.06 25.40 -43.05
CA SER A 20 -23.12 25.94 -41.68
C SER A 20 -23.82 25.02 -40.68
N SER A 21 -24.65 24.10 -41.15
CA SER A 21 -25.33 23.07 -40.34
C SER A 21 -24.39 21.95 -39.86
N ASP A 22 -23.36 21.61 -40.67
CA ASP A 22 -22.44 20.52 -40.36
C ASP A 22 -21.42 20.96 -39.31
N LEU A 23 -21.05 22.23 -39.29
CA LEU A 23 -20.14 22.79 -38.29
C LEU A 23 -20.72 22.71 -36.87
N TRP A 24 -22.02 22.86 -36.73
CA TRP A 24 -22.71 22.80 -35.44
C TRP A 24 -22.82 21.36 -34.92
N ALA A 25 -23.07 20.41 -35.81
CA ALA A 25 -23.08 18.98 -35.52
C ALA A 25 -21.68 18.48 -35.11
N PHE A 26 -20.65 18.92 -35.83
CA PHE A 26 -19.25 18.60 -35.48
C PHE A 26 -18.85 19.14 -34.11
N LYS A 27 -19.23 20.37 -33.77
CA LYS A 27 -18.96 20.96 -32.46
C LYS A 27 -19.63 20.20 -31.32
N LYS A 28 -20.85 19.70 -31.49
CA LYS A 28 -21.55 18.85 -30.48
C LYS A 28 -20.90 17.49 -30.33
N ILE A 29 -20.42 16.87 -31.40
CA ILE A 29 -19.75 15.56 -31.38
C ILE A 29 -18.40 15.71 -30.70
N PHE A 30 -17.62 16.73 -31.02
CA PHE A 30 -16.33 17.01 -30.42
C PHE A 30 -16.45 17.28 -28.90
N MET A 31 -17.46 18.02 -28.49
CA MET A 31 -17.74 18.31 -27.09
C MET A 31 -18.09 17.03 -26.29
N LYS A 32 -18.88 16.12 -26.87
CA LYS A 32 -19.21 14.82 -26.25
C LYS A 32 -17.99 13.90 -26.14
N ILE A 33 -17.14 13.84 -27.17
CA ILE A 33 -15.91 13.06 -27.17
C ILE A 33 -14.93 13.63 -26.16
N SER A 34 -14.77 14.93 -26.04
CA SER A 34 -13.90 15.57 -25.06
C SER A 34 -14.34 15.29 -23.63
N VAL A 35 -15.64 15.33 -23.36
CA VAL A 35 -16.17 14.98 -22.03
C VAL A 35 -15.95 13.49 -21.74
N LEU A 36 -16.14 12.61 -22.73
CA LEU A 36 -15.91 11.16 -22.55
C LEU A 36 -14.45 10.86 -22.25
N VAL A 37 -13.51 11.50 -22.92
CA VAL A 37 -12.06 11.35 -22.69
C VAL A 37 -11.68 11.88 -21.31
N LEU A 38 -12.24 13.01 -20.87
CA LEU A 38 -12.02 13.56 -19.53
C LEU A 38 -12.56 12.61 -18.43
N VAL A 39 -13.73 12.03 -18.63
CA VAL A 39 -14.30 11.07 -17.68
C VAL A 39 -13.46 9.79 -17.63
N LEU A 40 -13.03 9.25 -18.76
CA LEU A 40 -12.17 8.08 -18.84
C LEU A 40 -10.79 8.33 -18.19
N SER A 41 -10.20 9.51 -18.39
CA SER A 41 -8.92 9.87 -17.74
C SER A 41 -9.06 10.03 -16.23
N PHE A 42 -10.21 10.51 -15.73
CA PHE A 42 -10.48 10.62 -14.29
C PHE A 42 -10.58 9.26 -13.62
N PHE A 43 -11.16 8.25 -14.28
CA PHE A 43 -11.28 6.88 -13.73
C PHE A 43 -9.92 6.18 -13.59
N THR A 44 -8.92 6.49 -14.41
CA THR A 44 -7.59 5.86 -14.29
C THR A 44 -6.78 6.32 -13.08
N TRP A 45 -7.11 7.47 -12.49
CA TRP A 45 -6.41 8.02 -11.32
C TRP A 45 -6.84 7.41 -9.99
N LEU A 46 -7.95 6.67 -9.95
CA LEU A 46 -8.50 6.08 -8.72
C LEU A 46 -7.88 4.73 -8.35
N SER A 47 -6.99 4.16 -9.16
CA SER A 47 -6.44 2.81 -8.97
C SER A 47 -5.15 2.77 -8.15
N SER A 48 -4.80 3.82 -7.40
CA SER A 48 -3.63 3.81 -6.49
C SER A 48 -3.94 3.06 -5.19
N CYS A 49 -4.20 1.76 -5.29
CA CYS A 49 -4.30 0.89 -4.13
C CYS A 49 -2.90 0.39 -3.78
N SER A 50 -2.36 0.76 -2.60
CA SER A 50 -1.14 0.16 -2.06
C SER A 50 -1.33 -1.35 -2.00
N SER A 51 -0.51 -2.11 -2.70
CA SER A 51 -0.53 -3.58 -2.67
C SER A 51 -0.03 -4.07 -1.30
N ALA A 52 -0.58 -5.20 -0.82
CA ALA A 52 0.02 -5.93 0.27
C ALA A 52 1.41 -6.44 -0.17
N VAL A 53 2.32 -6.56 0.78
CA VAL A 53 3.67 -7.06 0.51
C VAL A 53 3.66 -8.57 0.59
N GLU A 54 4.47 -9.21 -0.21
CA GLU A 54 4.70 -10.64 -0.13
C GLU A 54 5.39 -10.97 1.20
N ALA A 55 4.80 -11.89 1.96
CA ALA A 55 5.26 -12.27 3.29
C ALA A 55 5.80 -13.71 3.34
N GLY A 56 6.34 -14.21 2.22
CA GLY A 56 6.88 -15.57 2.14
C GLY A 56 5.84 -16.63 2.51
N LYS A 57 6.22 -17.56 3.36
CA LYS A 57 5.36 -18.66 3.84
C LYS A 57 4.61 -18.37 5.13
N ILE A 58 4.65 -17.12 5.62
CA ILE A 58 3.95 -16.71 6.85
C ILE A 58 2.44 -16.89 6.68
N ASN A 59 1.79 -17.54 7.64
CA ASN A 59 0.35 -17.65 7.68
C ASN A 59 -0.27 -16.33 8.18
N LEU A 60 -0.59 -15.44 7.22
CA LEU A 60 -1.11 -14.10 7.52
C LEU A 60 -2.47 -14.10 8.21
N GLU A 61 -3.29 -15.13 8.05
CA GLU A 61 -4.57 -15.25 8.74
C GLU A 61 -4.34 -15.55 10.23
N ASN A 62 -3.53 -16.53 10.55
CA ASN A 62 -3.10 -16.82 11.91
C ASN A 62 -2.43 -15.60 12.54
N TRP A 63 -1.54 -14.94 11.79
CA TRP A 63 -0.84 -13.75 12.24
C TRP A 63 -1.79 -12.63 12.64
N LYS A 64 -2.78 -12.30 11.80
CA LYS A 64 -3.77 -11.24 12.06
C LYS A 64 -4.72 -11.59 13.20
N SER A 65 -5.03 -12.88 13.37
CA SER A 65 -5.94 -13.35 14.43
C SER A 65 -5.30 -13.42 15.80
N ASP A 66 -3.95 -13.43 15.88
CA ASP A 66 -3.18 -13.54 17.11
C ASP A 66 -2.77 -12.17 17.65
N ARG A 67 -3.77 -11.36 18.02
CA ARG A 67 -3.52 -10.06 18.61
C ARG A 67 -2.79 -10.21 19.96
N TYR A 68 -1.78 -9.35 20.17
CA TYR A 68 -0.95 -9.32 21.37
C TYR A 68 -0.17 -10.61 21.65
N GLY A 69 -0.08 -11.55 20.68
CA GLY A 69 0.58 -12.85 20.85
C GLY A 69 -0.18 -13.83 21.76
N CYS A 70 -1.44 -13.53 22.10
CA CYS A 70 -2.19 -14.28 23.12
C CYS A 70 -2.43 -15.75 22.76
N LYS A 71 -2.42 -16.11 21.50
CA LYS A 71 -2.65 -17.49 21.02
C LYS A 71 -1.36 -18.23 20.69
N GLY A 72 -0.22 -17.54 20.65
CA GLY A 72 1.07 -18.10 20.27
C GLY A 72 1.18 -18.56 18.80
N LEU A 73 0.24 -18.14 17.93
CA LEU A 73 0.23 -18.56 16.53
C LEU A 73 1.38 -17.90 15.74
N ARG A 74 1.72 -16.65 16.06
CA ARG A 74 2.83 -15.91 15.44
C ARG A 74 4.19 -16.54 15.73
N MET A 75 4.34 -17.25 16.83
CA MET A 75 5.57 -17.95 17.18
C MET A 75 5.93 -19.03 16.14
N GLN A 76 4.93 -19.66 15.51
CA GLN A 76 5.14 -20.70 14.52
C GLN A 76 5.81 -20.15 13.24
N ASP A 77 5.55 -18.90 12.93
CA ASP A 77 6.07 -18.23 11.73
C ASP A 77 7.36 -17.42 12.00
N LEU A 78 7.90 -17.45 13.24
CA LEU A 78 9.01 -16.58 13.65
C LEU A 78 10.29 -16.83 12.84
N GLU A 79 10.62 -18.08 12.55
CA GLU A 79 11.83 -18.42 11.78
C GLU A 79 11.71 -17.98 10.30
N GLU A 80 10.53 -18.16 9.71
CA GLU A 80 10.26 -17.65 8.37
C GLU A 80 10.38 -16.12 8.37
N PHE A 81 9.79 -15.44 9.37
CA PHE A 81 9.91 -13.99 9.49
C PHE A 81 11.37 -13.53 9.62
N ARG A 82 12.21 -14.25 10.41
CA ARG A 82 13.64 -13.95 10.54
C ARG A 82 14.35 -13.97 9.20
N SER A 83 14.01 -14.94 8.34
CA SER A 83 14.63 -15.11 7.04
C SER A 83 14.30 -13.97 6.06
N ILE A 84 13.08 -13.43 6.14
CA ILE A 84 12.57 -12.43 5.19
C ILE A 84 12.48 -11.00 5.75
N LYS A 85 12.81 -10.76 7.02
CA LYS A 85 12.59 -9.46 7.70
C LYS A 85 13.16 -8.25 6.93
N ASN A 86 14.29 -8.42 6.24
CA ASN A 86 14.94 -7.36 5.48
C ASN A 86 14.16 -6.94 4.22
N GLN A 87 13.24 -7.79 3.73
CA GLN A 87 12.38 -7.47 2.59
C GLN A 87 11.35 -6.39 2.93
N PHE A 88 11.10 -6.17 4.23
CA PHE A 88 10.17 -5.14 4.69
C PHE A 88 10.79 -3.75 4.80
N LEU A 89 12.11 -3.60 4.60
CA LEU A 89 12.77 -2.29 4.60
C LEU A 89 12.27 -1.42 3.44
N GLY A 90 11.98 -0.14 3.71
CA GLY A 90 11.50 0.81 2.73
C GLY A 90 9.99 0.73 2.42
N ILE A 91 9.29 -0.27 2.94
CA ILE A 91 7.84 -0.43 2.76
C ILE A 91 7.10 0.65 3.56
N ASN A 92 6.01 1.16 3.00
CA ASN A 92 5.18 2.13 3.70
C ASN A 92 4.29 1.46 4.77
N ASN A 93 3.88 2.23 5.76
CA ASN A 93 3.06 1.76 6.88
C ASN A 93 1.72 1.14 6.45
N GLN A 94 1.10 1.65 5.39
CA GLN A 94 -0.18 1.13 4.89
C GLN A 94 -0.04 -0.27 4.30
N ALA A 95 1.02 -0.51 3.52
CA ALA A 95 1.31 -1.83 2.98
C ALA A 95 1.64 -2.83 4.10
N LEU A 96 2.41 -2.41 5.13
CA LEU A 96 2.70 -3.22 6.29
C LEU A 96 1.42 -3.61 7.05
N ILE A 97 0.54 -2.64 7.33
CA ILE A 97 -0.74 -2.88 8.01
C ILE A 97 -1.66 -3.78 7.17
N LYS A 98 -1.67 -3.60 5.85
CA LYS A 98 -2.46 -4.46 4.96
C LYS A 98 -1.97 -5.91 4.99
N THR A 99 -0.66 -6.11 5.09
CA THR A 99 -0.02 -7.44 5.15
C THR A 99 -0.24 -8.10 6.51
N PHE A 100 0.23 -7.49 7.59
CA PHE A 100 0.26 -8.08 8.93
C PHE A 100 -0.92 -7.72 9.83
N GLY A 101 -1.82 -6.84 9.37
CA GLY A 101 -2.88 -6.28 10.20
C GLY A 101 -2.39 -5.08 11.01
N ARG A 102 -3.27 -4.54 11.85
CA ARG A 102 -2.92 -3.42 12.74
C ARG A 102 -1.84 -3.86 13.73
N PRO A 103 -0.82 -3.03 13.99
CA PRO A 103 0.14 -3.30 15.05
C PRO A 103 -0.58 -3.39 16.39
N ASP A 104 -0.03 -4.18 17.30
CA ASP A 104 -0.58 -4.35 18.64
C ASP A 104 -0.39 -3.09 19.49
N ARG A 105 0.78 -2.44 19.31
CA ARG A 105 1.11 -1.16 19.95
C ARG A 105 1.83 -0.25 18.97
N VAL A 106 1.61 1.06 19.10
CA VAL A 106 2.33 2.09 18.36
C VAL A 106 2.89 3.08 19.37
N GLU A 107 4.18 3.34 19.30
CA GLU A 107 4.85 4.36 20.13
C GLU A 107 5.47 5.43 19.24
N LEU A 108 5.27 6.67 19.61
CA LEU A 108 5.90 7.82 18.97
C LEU A 108 7.17 8.17 19.77
N VAL A 109 8.32 8.14 19.10
CA VAL A 109 9.61 8.42 19.75
C VAL A 109 9.96 9.90 19.63
N ASP A 110 9.72 10.45 18.43
CA ASP A 110 9.90 11.86 18.11
C ASP A 110 8.76 12.30 17.19
N LYS A 111 8.68 13.61 16.89
CA LYS A 111 7.66 14.18 15.99
C LYS A 111 7.58 13.53 14.61
N SER A 112 8.59 12.75 14.23
CA SER A 112 8.75 12.18 12.88
C SER A 112 9.02 10.68 12.84
N GLN A 113 9.15 10.01 13.98
CA GLN A 113 9.46 8.58 14.04
C GLN A 113 8.46 7.85 14.92
N SER A 114 8.09 6.63 14.53
CA SER A 114 7.21 5.77 15.31
C SER A 114 7.68 4.32 15.27
N PHE A 115 7.37 3.59 16.32
CA PHE A 115 7.57 2.17 16.41
C PHE A 115 6.23 1.43 16.32
N PHE A 116 6.18 0.41 15.46
CA PHE A 116 5.06 -0.52 15.35
C PHE A 116 5.47 -1.85 15.98
N PHE A 117 4.73 -2.27 16.98
CA PHE A 117 4.98 -3.52 17.75
C PHE A 117 4.00 -4.60 17.34
N TYR A 118 4.52 -5.79 17.07
CA TYR A 118 3.76 -7.02 16.91
C TYR A 118 4.29 -8.04 17.90
N PHE A 119 3.52 -8.35 18.93
CA PHE A 119 3.91 -9.30 19.96
C PHE A 119 3.89 -10.73 19.42
N ILE A 120 4.95 -11.47 19.70
CA ILE A 120 5.12 -12.89 19.35
C ILE A 120 4.79 -13.76 20.57
N GLU A 121 5.27 -13.37 21.75
CA GLU A 121 4.89 -13.95 23.03
C GLU A 121 3.69 -13.19 23.61
N PRO A 122 2.86 -13.86 24.45
CA PRO A 122 1.73 -13.22 25.10
C PRO A 122 2.14 -11.97 25.89
N SER A 123 1.53 -10.83 25.57
CA SER A 123 1.75 -9.57 26.29
C SER A 123 0.86 -9.47 27.54
N SER A 124 1.08 -8.44 28.36
CA SER A 124 0.23 -8.13 29.52
C SER A 124 -1.23 -7.82 29.16
N ASP A 125 -1.50 -7.53 27.89
CA ASP A 125 -2.87 -7.29 27.38
C ASP A 125 -3.66 -8.61 27.22
N CYS A 126 -3.01 -9.76 27.34
CA CYS A 126 -3.66 -11.07 27.30
C CYS A 126 -4.27 -11.44 28.66
N ALA A 127 -5.49 -11.94 28.64
CA ALA A 127 -6.20 -12.34 29.86
C ALA A 127 -5.42 -13.44 30.64
N GLY A 128 -5.21 -13.22 31.94
CA GLY A 128 -4.55 -14.17 32.83
C GLY A 128 -3.02 -14.23 32.71
N VAL A 129 -2.40 -13.38 31.91
CA VAL A 129 -0.95 -13.30 31.78
C VAL A 129 -0.37 -12.35 32.82
N VAL A 130 0.47 -12.85 33.70
CA VAL A 130 1.30 -12.06 34.62
C VAL A 130 2.70 -11.98 34.01
N GLN A 131 3.09 -10.83 33.55
CA GLN A 131 4.40 -10.66 32.93
C GLN A 131 5.51 -10.59 33.98
N LYS A 132 6.50 -11.47 33.84
CA LYS A 132 7.74 -11.44 34.61
C LYS A 132 8.92 -10.86 33.86
N LYS A 133 8.82 -10.81 32.53
CA LYS A 133 9.80 -10.23 31.61
C LYS A 133 9.05 -9.58 30.41
N GLU A 134 9.73 -8.71 29.69
CA GLU A 134 9.20 -8.18 28.43
C GLU A 134 8.97 -9.31 27.42
N PRO A 135 7.82 -9.35 26.74
CA PRO A 135 7.52 -10.38 25.74
C PRO A 135 8.32 -10.16 24.46
N LEU A 136 8.70 -11.28 23.82
CA LEU A 136 9.32 -11.23 22.50
C LEU A 136 8.37 -10.58 21.51
N ARG A 137 8.89 -9.65 20.73
CA ARG A 137 8.12 -8.85 19.76
C ARG A 137 8.93 -8.52 18.52
N ILE A 138 8.23 -8.26 17.45
CA ILE A 138 8.80 -7.64 16.24
C ILE A 138 8.54 -6.15 16.32
N LEU A 139 9.60 -5.39 16.11
CA LEU A 139 9.62 -3.95 16.12
C LEU A 139 9.92 -3.44 14.71
N PHE A 140 9.00 -2.68 14.13
CA PHE A 140 9.24 -1.92 12.91
C PHE A 140 9.42 -0.45 13.27
N ARG A 141 10.60 0.09 12.99
CA ARG A 141 10.87 1.51 13.11
C ARG A 141 10.45 2.21 11.83
N MET A 142 9.58 3.20 11.95
CA MET A 142 9.14 4.04 10.85
C MET A 142 9.92 5.35 10.83
N ASN A 143 10.35 5.76 9.65
CA ASN A 143 10.96 7.08 9.44
C ASN A 143 9.88 8.17 9.22
N ALA A 144 10.32 9.43 9.05
CA ALA A 144 9.46 10.58 8.82
C ALA A 144 8.55 10.46 7.57
N LEU A 145 8.89 9.61 6.62
CA LEU A 145 8.10 9.34 5.41
C LEU A 145 7.14 8.14 5.60
N SER A 146 6.95 7.70 6.85
CA SER A 146 6.13 6.52 7.19
C SER A 146 6.59 5.23 6.47
N LYS A 147 7.90 5.10 6.24
CA LYS A 147 8.51 3.90 5.68
C LYS A 147 9.33 3.17 6.73
N VAL A 148 9.34 1.86 6.65
CA VAL A 148 10.16 1.00 7.52
C VAL A 148 11.62 1.30 7.29
N SER A 149 12.33 1.75 8.32
CA SER A 149 13.77 1.98 8.32
C SER A 149 14.57 0.89 9.00
N GLU A 150 13.93 0.13 9.90
CA GLU A 150 14.57 -0.94 10.65
C GLU A 150 13.52 -1.99 11.06
N VAL A 151 13.95 -3.26 11.12
CA VAL A 151 13.13 -4.38 11.63
C VAL A 151 13.94 -5.18 12.63
N THR A 152 13.51 -5.17 13.89
CA THR A 152 14.19 -5.84 15.00
C THR A 152 13.27 -6.84 15.67
N ILE A 153 13.81 -8.00 16.09
CA ILE A 153 13.13 -8.99 16.91
C ILE A 153 13.80 -8.94 18.28
N THR A 154 13.06 -8.50 19.28
CA THR A 154 13.63 -8.21 20.60
C THR A 154 12.60 -8.40 21.72
N ASP A 155 13.08 -8.71 22.91
CA ASP A 155 12.38 -8.66 24.19
C ASP A 155 12.79 -7.44 25.04
N GLN A 156 13.58 -6.50 24.45
CA GLN A 156 14.03 -5.27 25.11
C GLN A 156 13.23 -4.06 24.62
N ASN A 157 13.06 -3.07 25.48
CA ASN A 157 12.50 -1.78 25.08
C ASN A 157 13.51 -1.00 24.23
N PRO A 158 13.04 -0.28 23.19
CA PRO A 158 13.88 0.55 22.32
C PRO A 158 14.46 1.75 23.07
#